data_406cc27daf48c4cdbcf78f282f94bf0f
#
_entry.id   406cc27daf48c4cdbcf78f282f94bf0f
#
_cell.length_a   1.000
_cell.length_b   1.000
_cell.length_c   1.000
_cell.angle_alpha   90.00
_cell.angle_beta   90.00
_cell.angle_gamma   90.00
#
_symmetry.space_group_name_H-M   'P 1'
#
loop_
_entity.id
_entity.type
_entity.pdbx_description
1 polymer ?
#
loop_
_entity_poly.entity_id
_entity_poly.type
_entity_poly.pdbx_seq_one_letter_code
_entity_poly.pdbx_strand_id
1 'polypeptide(L)'
;MSVQAYDPLADERTPEGPQFDVFLAGTVFLDIVFTGLPAMPAAGTEIWAEGMGSCPGGIANLAIATSRLGLRTSLAAAFGDDDYGDFCWRTLEEQESVDLSRSRRFEHWHSPVTVSMAVDRDRSMVTHGHPAPMPASEMIGSPPRSKAVIVTLSPDEPLDTPGSTCNWAELAHRNGALIFADVGWDPSGRWPRSVLEQLGRCHAFMPNATEAMAYTRTDTPRDALYAIADKVPVAVVTDGANGAMAIDSTTGEEAFVPAPRVTALDPTGAGDVFGAGFVLGTLSKWPLSDRLAFAGACAALAVQQFGGSLAAPGWGDIADWWHEVREAAGHSGAYGSSLARRYAFLDRLVPTVPVGAVRRAVATIARYADVGGSPQPATQPATQPTTQPAAQQATQPASQASGEQPATKPSTATPEDEDPNTPRVPAQKE
;
A
#
# COMPACT_ATOMS: atom_id res chain seq x y z
N MET A 1 -0.73 6.34 29.51
CA MET A 1 -2.11 6.86 29.35
C MET A 1 -2.66 6.13 28.15
N SER A 2 -3.77 5.41 28.29
CA SER A 2 -4.41 4.78 27.14
C SER A 2 -4.91 5.88 26.21
N VAL A 3 -4.47 5.85 24.95
CA VAL A 3 -5.01 6.71 23.89
C VAL A 3 -6.48 6.35 23.76
N GLN A 4 -7.37 7.30 24.02
CA GLN A 4 -8.80 7.05 23.87
C GLN A 4 -9.07 6.91 22.38
N ALA A 5 -9.44 5.71 21.95
CA ALA A 5 -9.79 5.46 20.57
C ALA A 5 -11.06 6.27 20.24
N TYR A 6 -10.96 7.21 19.31
CA TYR A 6 -12.14 7.88 18.76
C TYR A 6 -12.93 6.88 17.94
N ASP A 7 -14.22 6.73 18.24
CA ASP A 7 -15.13 5.82 17.54
C ASP A 7 -16.10 6.64 16.67
N PRO A 8 -15.83 6.76 15.36
CA PRO A 8 -16.67 7.55 14.46
C PRO A 8 -18.05 6.95 14.21
N LEU A 9 -18.25 5.68 14.59
CA LEU A 9 -19.51 4.96 14.46
C LEU A 9 -20.21 4.70 15.80
N ALA A 10 -19.83 5.43 16.86
CA ALA A 10 -20.37 5.21 18.21
C ALA A 10 -21.92 5.24 18.24
N ASP A 11 -22.51 6.23 17.56
CA ASP A 11 -23.97 6.42 17.51
C ASP A 11 -24.71 5.35 16.67
N GLU A 12 -24.00 4.65 15.79
CA GLU A 12 -24.53 3.58 14.93
C GLU A 12 -24.37 2.18 15.55
N ARG A 13 -23.85 2.09 16.78
CA ARG A 13 -23.61 0.81 17.45
C ARG A 13 -24.86 0.37 18.23
N THR A 14 -25.20 -0.90 18.07
CA THR A 14 -26.25 -1.55 18.86
C THR A 14 -25.67 -2.78 19.58
N PRO A 15 -26.20 -3.17 20.75
CA PRO A 15 -25.69 -4.33 21.50
C PRO A 15 -25.73 -5.64 20.69
N GLU A 16 -26.70 -5.78 19.79
CA GLU A 16 -26.89 -6.97 18.94
C GLU A 16 -26.21 -6.82 17.56
N GLY A 17 -25.57 -5.66 17.31
CA GLY A 17 -24.92 -5.34 16.05
C GLY A 17 -23.70 -6.24 15.75
N PRO A 18 -23.09 -6.08 14.56
CA PRO A 18 -21.88 -6.79 14.22
C PRO A 18 -20.73 -6.50 15.21
N GLN A 19 -19.92 -7.52 15.51
CA GLN A 19 -18.77 -7.41 16.40
C GLN A 19 -17.71 -6.46 15.82
N PHE A 20 -17.49 -6.54 14.51
CA PHE A 20 -16.52 -5.73 13.78
C PHE A 20 -17.21 -4.79 12.79
N ASP A 21 -16.53 -3.69 12.49
CA ASP A 21 -16.94 -2.81 11.39
C ASP A 21 -16.40 -3.33 10.07
N VAL A 22 -15.13 -3.81 10.08
CA VAL A 22 -14.44 -4.32 8.89
C VAL A 22 -13.80 -5.68 9.20
N PHE A 23 -13.95 -6.63 8.30
CA PHE A 23 -13.22 -7.88 8.26
C PHE A 23 -12.46 -8.01 6.95
N LEU A 24 -11.20 -8.42 7.04
CA LEU A 24 -10.27 -8.53 5.93
C LEU A 24 -9.60 -9.91 5.92
N ALA A 25 -9.21 -10.38 4.75
CA ALA A 25 -8.34 -11.55 4.62
C ALA A 25 -7.34 -11.35 3.49
N GLY A 26 -6.10 -11.80 3.69
CA GLY A 26 -5.08 -11.68 2.66
C GLY A 26 -3.68 -11.96 3.19
N THR A 27 -2.68 -11.70 2.35
CA THR A 27 -1.28 -11.90 2.70
C THR A 27 -0.73 -10.67 3.42
N VAL A 28 -0.07 -10.91 4.56
CA VAL A 28 0.72 -9.91 5.28
C VAL A 28 2.18 -10.13 4.94
N PHE A 29 2.87 -9.06 4.56
CA PHE A 29 4.31 -9.02 4.32
C PHE A 29 5.00 -8.28 5.47
N LEU A 30 6.27 -8.60 5.74
CA LEU A 30 7.14 -7.62 6.36
C LEU A 30 7.68 -6.72 5.26
N ASP A 31 7.29 -5.45 5.24
CA ASP A 31 7.85 -4.45 4.35
C ASP A 31 9.06 -3.79 5.01
N ILE A 32 10.21 -3.81 4.33
CA ILE A 32 11.43 -3.07 4.67
C ILE A 32 11.59 -1.97 3.63
N VAL A 33 11.48 -0.73 4.04
CA VAL A 33 11.50 0.43 3.13
C VAL A 33 12.78 1.22 3.34
N PHE A 34 13.58 1.35 2.28
CA PHE A 34 14.73 2.25 2.23
C PHE A 34 14.37 3.52 1.49
N THR A 35 14.78 4.68 2.04
CA THR A 35 14.48 6.00 1.51
C THR A 35 15.74 6.84 1.35
N GLY A 36 15.67 7.87 0.50
CA GLY A 36 16.84 8.74 0.26
C GLY A 36 18.01 8.03 -0.41
N LEU A 37 17.73 7.06 -1.26
CA LEU A 37 18.75 6.41 -2.07
C LEU A 37 19.16 7.33 -3.22
N PRO A 38 20.47 7.59 -3.41
CA PRO A 38 20.96 8.46 -4.50
C PRO A 38 20.76 7.83 -5.88
N ALA A 39 20.69 6.50 -5.96
CA ALA A 39 20.45 5.71 -7.17
C ALA A 39 20.14 4.26 -6.78
N MET A 40 19.74 3.42 -7.72
CA MET A 40 19.75 1.97 -7.52
C MET A 40 21.19 1.47 -7.41
N PRO A 41 21.50 0.54 -6.46
CA PRO A 41 22.85 0.00 -6.34
C PRO A 41 23.26 -0.76 -7.60
N ALA A 42 24.46 -0.48 -8.12
CA ALA A 42 25.04 -1.24 -9.22
C ALA A 42 25.58 -2.58 -8.71
N ALA A 43 25.69 -3.58 -9.60
CA ALA A 43 26.22 -4.88 -9.24
C ALA A 43 27.65 -4.76 -8.65
N GLY A 44 27.85 -5.38 -7.48
CA GLY A 44 29.13 -5.37 -6.76
C GLY A 44 29.42 -4.08 -5.97
N THR A 45 28.40 -3.21 -5.80
CA THR A 45 28.53 -1.98 -5.00
C THR A 45 27.61 -1.99 -3.79
N GLU A 46 27.94 -1.17 -2.79
CA GLU A 46 27.12 -0.86 -1.62
C GLU A 46 26.81 0.64 -1.63
N ILE A 47 25.57 0.99 -1.31
CA ILE A 47 25.16 2.38 -1.10
C ILE A 47 24.46 2.51 0.23
N TRP A 48 24.49 3.71 0.81
CA TRP A 48 23.80 4.00 2.07
C TRP A 48 22.48 4.73 1.79
N ALA A 49 21.40 4.24 2.38
CA ALA A 49 20.12 4.92 2.41
C ALA A 49 20.12 5.98 3.52
N GLU A 50 19.40 7.09 3.31
CA GLU A 50 19.24 8.13 4.33
C GLU A 50 18.25 7.70 5.42
N GLY A 51 17.27 6.87 5.08
CA GLY A 51 16.27 6.38 6.01
C GLY A 51 15.87 4.93 5.78
N MET A 52 15.37 4.32 6.84
CA MET A 52 14.81 2.97 6.80
C MET A 52 13.59 2.88 7.73
N GLY A 53 12.57 2.16 7.29
CA GLY A 53 11.45 1.77 8.13
C GLY A 53 11.04 0.32 7.88
N SER A 54 10.40 -0.30 8.85
CA SER A 54 9.80 -1.62 8.69
C SER A 54 8.37 -1.62 9.23
N CYS A 55 7.48 -2.31 8.53
CA CYS A 55 6.07 -2.38 8.91
C CYS A 55 5.41 -3.62 8.35
N PRO A 56 4.28 -4.05 8.92
CA PRO A 56 3.38 -4.97 8.22
C PRO A 56 2.84 -4.31 6.94
N GLY A 57 2.93 -5.00 5.82
CA GLY A 57 2.45 -4.56 4.50
C GLY A 57 1.42 -5.51 3.90
N GLY A 58 1.13 -5.35 2.60
CA GLY A 58 0.05 -6.08 1.94
C GLY A 58 -1.30 -5.73 2.53
N ILE A 59 -2.14 -6.74 2.84
CA ILE A 59 -3.47 -6.50 3.43
C ILE A 59 -3.40 -5.76 4.79
N ALA A 60 -2.25 -5.77 5.45
CA ALA A 60 -2.05 -5.03 6.69
C ALA A 60 -2.14 -3.51 6.50
N ASN A 61 -1.86 -2.97 5.31
CA ASN A 61 -2.05 -1.54 5.01
C ASN A 61 -3.52 -1.13 5.25
N LEU A 62 -4.45 -1.88 4.66
CA LEU A 62 -5.90 -1.66 4.85
C LEU A 62 -6.32 -1.89 6.32
N ALA A 63 -5.83 -2.95 6.96
CA ALA A 63 -6.17 -3.27 8.34
C ALA A 63 -5.73 -2.16 9.31
N ILE A 64 -4.52 -1.63 9.13
CA ILE A 64 -3.98 -0.54 9.94
C ILE A 64 -4.73 0.76 9.64
N ALA A 65 -4.96 1.09 8.36
CA ALA A 65 -5.68 2.30 7.99
C ALA A 65 -7.11 2.32 8.56
N THR A 66 -7.85 1.23 8.44
CA THR A 66 -9.21 1.13 9.01
C THR A 66 -9.20 1.23 10.53
N SER A 67 -8.25 0.57 11.20
CA SER A 67 -8.13 0.64 12.66
C SER A 67 -7.74 2.05 13.14
N ARG A 68 -6.81 2.73 12.45
CA ARG A 68 -6.41 4.12 12.80
C ARG A 68 -7.53 5.13 12.60
N LEU A 69 -8.44 4.86 11.67
CA LEU A 69 -9.67 5.64 11.51
C LEU A 69 -10.77 5.29 12.54
N GLY A 70 -10.50 4.42 13.50
CA GLY A 70 -11.41 4.09 14.60
C GLY A 70 -12.42 2.98 14.29
N LEU A 71 -12.27 2.27 13.18
CA LEU A 71 -13.10 1.11 12.86
C LEU A 71 -12.62 -0.12 13.64
N ARG A 72 -13.54 -0.91 14.18
CA ARG A 72 -13.25 -2.22 14.78
C ARG A 72 -12.85 -3.18 13.65
N THR A 73 -11.56 -3.45 13.53
CA THR A 73 -11.00 -4.20 12.41
C THR A 73 -10.56 -5.59 12.85
N SER A 74 -10.94 -6.63 12.10
CA SER A 74 -10.45 -7.99 12.26
C SER A 74 -9.79 -8.46 10.96
N LEU A 75 -8.67 -9.15 11.07
CA LEU A 75 -7.87 -9.63 9.96
C LEU A 75 -7.65 -11.14 10.09
N ALA A 76 -7.78 -11.86 8.97
CA ALA A 76 -7.36 -13.24 8.83
C ALA A 76 -6.16 -13.32 7.87
N ALA A 77 -5.00 -13.71 8.40
CA ALA A 77 -3.76 -13.87 7.65
C ALA A 77 -2.92 -15.02 8.19
N ALA A 78 -2.08 -15.58 7.34
CA ALA A 78 -1.04 -16.53 7.74
C ALA A 78 0.21 -15.78 8.19
N PHE A 79 0.82 -16.24 9.29
CA PHE A 79 2.08 -15.74 9.81
C PHE A 79 3.05 -16.93 9.99
N GLY A 80 4.32 -16.72 9.71
CA GLY A 80 5.35 -17.69 10.01
C GLY A 80 5.65 -17.73 11.52
N ASP A 81 6.18 -18.85 11.96
CA ASP A 81 6.77 -19.00 13.30
C ASP A 81 8.23 -18.54 13.25
N ASP A 82 8.42 -17.28 12.87
CA ASP A 82 9.71 -16.60 12.69
C ASP A 82 9.67 -15.17 13.25
N ASP A 83 10.84 -14.53 13.33
CA ASP A 83 10.97 -13.15 13.85
C ASP A 83 10.13 -12.14 13.05
N TYR A 84 9.92 -12.36 11.75
CA TYR A 84 9.12 -11.50 10.89
C TYR A 84 7.63 -11.63 11.18
N GLY A 85 7.15 -12.87 11.36
CA GLY A 85 5.79 -13.16 11.77
C GLY A 85 5.49 -12.61 13.16
N ASP A 86 6.41 -12.77 14.11
CA ASP A 86 6.29 -12.20 15.45
C ASP A 86 6.21 -10.68 15.45
N PHE A 87 7.05 -10.02 14.66
CA PHE A 87 7.03 -8.58 14.52
C PHE A 87 5.69 -8.09 13.94
N CYS A 88 5.24 -8.69 12.81
CA CYS A 88 3.98 -8.32 12.17
C CYS A 88 2.78 -8.59 13.08
N TRP A 89 2.74 -9.75 13.77
CA TRP A 89 1.66 -10.08 14.68
C TRP A 89 1.54 -9.07 15.83
N ARG A 90 2.65 -8.84 16.56
CA ARG A 90 2.64 -7.88 17.69
C ARG A 90 2.30 -6.48 17.26
N THR A 91 2.79 -6.05 16.10
CA THR A 91 2.46 -4.73 15.57
C THR A 91 0.96 -4.58 15.32
N LEU A 92 0.37 -5.54 14.62
CA LEU A 92 -1.06 -5.51 14.29
C LEU A 92 -1.94 -5.60 15.54
N GLU A 93 -1.65 -6.53 16.45
CA GLU A 93 -2.47 -6.79 17.63
C GLU A 93 -2.29 -5.72 18.71
N GLU A 94 -1.03 -5.48 19.13
CA GLU A 94 -0.75 -4.65 20.31
C GLU A 94 -0.68 -3.15 19.98
N GLN A 95 -0.09 -2.78 18.84
CA GLN A 95 0.09 -1.38 18.48
C GLN A 95 -1.09 -0.84 17.67
N GLU A 96 -1.58 -1.63 16.72
CA GLU A 96 -2.63 -1.22 15.80
C GLU A 96 -4.03 -1.67 16.23
N SER A 97 -4.16 -2.47 17.29
CA SER A 97 -5.45 -2.93 17.82
C SER A 97 -6.31 -3.66 16.80
N VAL A 98 -5.68 -4.38 15.88
CA VAL A 98 -6.35 -5.23 14.90
C VAL A 98 -6.61 -6.60 15.53
N ASP A 99 -7.83 -7.10 15.48
CA ASP A 99 -8.16 -8.43 15.94
C ASP A 99 -7.60 -9.49 14.99
N LEU A 100 -6.78 -10.41 15.52
CA LEU A 100 -6.15 -11.49 14.78
C LEU A 100 -6.73 -12.87 15.11
N SER A 101 -7.89 -12.94 15.75
CA SER A 101 -8.52 -14.20 16.18
C SER A 101 -8.81 -15.20 15.06
N ARG A 102 -8.82 -14.73 13.81
CA ARG A 102 -8.99 -15.54 12.60
C ARG A 102 -7.69 -15.76 11.83
N SER A 103 -6.58 -15.22 12.31
CA SER A 103 -5.23 -15.44 11.78
C SER A 103 -4.60 -16.69 12.40
N ARG A 104 -3.61 -17.25 11.72
CA ARG A 104 -2.89 -18.44 12.22
C ARG A 104 -1.39 -18.30 12.02
N ARG A 105 -0.62 -18.90 12.93
CA ARG A 105 0.82 -19.11 12.82
C ARG A 105 1.09 -20.52 12.30
N PHE A 106 2.09 -20.63 11.45
CA PHE A 106 2.47 -21.89 10.83
C PHE A 106 3.95 -22.20 11.08
N GLU A 107 4.20 -23.33 11.69
CA GLU A 107 5.55 -23.89 11.83
C GLU A 107 6.11 -24.26 10.45
N HIS A 108 7.43 -24.14 10.28
CA HIS A 108 8.15 -24.47 9.05
C HIS A 108 7.71 -23.69 7.78
N TRP A 109 7.05 -22.55 7.97
CA TRP A 109 6.72 -21.61 6.93
C TRP A 109 7.18 -20.22 7.37
N HIS A 110 7.94 -19.54 6.52
CA HIS A 110 8.41 -18.20 6.85
C HIS A 110 7.49 -17.13 6.30
N SER A 111 7.39 -16.04 7.04
CA SER A 111 6.61 -14.88 6.66
C SER A 111 7.15 -14.24 5.38
N PRO A 112 6.30 -13.81 4.43
CA PRO A 112 6.76 -13.12 3.24
C PRO A 112 7.41 -11.76 3.59
N VAL A 113 8.42 -11.37 2.82
CA VAL A 113 9.16 -10.11 2.99
C VAL A 113 9.20 -9.35 1.69
N THR A 114 8.95 -8.05 1.74
CA THR A 114 9.16 -7.11 0.63
C THR A 114 10.22 -6.10 1.02
N VAL A 115 11.22 -5.91 0.18
CA VAL A 115 12.17 -4.80 0.28
C VAL A 115 11.78 -3.77 -0.76
N SER A 116 11.46 -2.55 -0.31
CA SER A 116 11.14 -1.40 -1.15
C SER A 116 12.28 -0.41 -1.13
N MET A 117 12.73 0.02 -2.30
CA MET A 117 13.83 0.96 -2.50
C MET A 117 13.28 2.18 -3.24
N ALA A 118 13.17 3.31 -2.54
CA ALA A 118 12.67 4.56 -3.11
C ALA A 118 13.81 5.36 -3.73
N VAL A 119 13.69 5.63 -5.05
CA VAL A 119 14.63 6.43 -5.85
C VAL A 119 13.82 7.38 -6.75
N ASP A 120 14.20 8.66 -6.80
CA ASP A 120 13.62 9.66 -7.71
C ASP A 120 12.08 9.74 -7.72
N ARG A 121 11.43 9.66 -6.55
CA ARG A 121 9.96 9.67 -6.37
C ARG A 121 9.23 8.46 -6.94
N ASP A 122 9.96 7.41 -7.27
CA ASP A 122 9.44 6.10 -7.67
C ASP A 122 10.06 5.03 -6.79
N ARG A 123 9.66 3.79 -6.95
CA ARG A 123 10.17 2.68 -6.15
C ARG A 123 10.42 1.43 -6.97
N SER A 124 11.41 0.68 -6.53
CA SER A 124 11.64 -0.71 -6.96
C SER A 124 11.44 -1.63 -5.77
N MET A 125 10.79 -2.75 -5.99
CA MET A 125 10.50 -3.71 -4.93
C MET A 125 11.01 -5.10 -5.29
N VAL A 126 11.48 -5.81 -4.28
CA VAL A 126 11.81 -7.23 -4.34
C VAL A 126 11.05 -7.95 -3.24
N THR A 127 10.23 -8.92 -3.62
CA THR A 127 9.42 -9.71 -2.69
C THR A 127 9.86 -11.15 -2.71
N HIS A 128 9.97 -11.76 -1.52
CA HIS A 128 10.15 -13.19 -1.35
C HIS A 128 9.06 -13.73 -0.42
N GLY A 129 8.49 -14.87 -0.80
CA GLY A 129 7.47 -15.56 -0.02
C GLY A 129 6.98 -16.82 -0.72
N HIS A 130 6.26 -17.63 0.01
CA HIS A 130 5.60 -18.82 -0.49
C HIS A 130 4.10 -18.72 -0.25
N PRO A 131 3.26 -19.43 -1.03
CA PRO A 131 1.84 -19.54 -0.73
C PRO A 131 1.60 -19.95 0.72
N ALA A 132 0.55 -19.42 1.32
CA ALA A 132 0.18 -19.81 2.68
C ALA A 132 -0.06 -21.33 2.75
N PRO A 133 0.30 -21.99 3.86
CA PRO A 133 0.15 -23.46 4.00
C PRO A 133 -1.32 -23.94 3.96
N MET A 134 -2.26 -23.02 4.07
CA MET A 134 -3.70 -23.29 4.12
C MET A 134 -4.47 -22.23 3.32
N PRO A 135 -5.51 -22.60 2.54
CA PRO A 135 -6.37 -21.64 1.87
C PRO A 135 -7.07 -20.69 2.88
N ALA A 136 -7.28 -19.44 2.48
CA ALA A 136 -7.93 -18.44 3.34
C ALA A 136 -9.30 -18.88 3.82
N SER A 137 -10.11 -19.50 2.96
CA SER A 137 -11.45 -20.01 3.30
C SER A 137 -11.44 -21.09 4.39
N GLU A 138 -10.42 -21.94 4.40
CA GLU A 138 -10.25 -22.97 5.43
C GLU A 138 -9.77 -22.36 6.75
N MET A 139 -8.82 -21.41 6.67
CA MET A 139 -8.28 -20.70 7.84
C MET A 139 -9.37 -19.89 8.55
N ILE A 140 -10.18 -19.18 7.80
CA ILE A 140 -11.28 -18.35 8.32
C ILE A 140 -12.42 -19.21 8.87
N GLY A 141 -12.77 -20.28 8.17
CA GLY A 141 -13.99 -21.05 8.45
C GLY A 141 -15.24 -20.18 8.34
N SER A 142 -15.89 -19.90 9.47
CA SER A 142 -17.00 -18.94 9.51
C SER A 142 -16.48 -17.53 9.76
N PRO A 143 -16.68 -16.57 8.85
CA PRO A 143 -16.24 -15.20 9.05
C PRO A 143 -16.96 -14.56 10.23
N PRO A 144 -16.32 -13.65 10.98
CA PRO A 144 -16.96 -12.92 12.06
C PRO A 144 -18.04 -11.99 11.50
N ARG A 145 -19.05 -11.70 12.33
CA ARG A 145 -20.07 -10.72 11.94
C ARG A 145 -19.43 -9.33 11.83
N SER A 146 -19.47 -8.75 10.62
CA SER A 146 -18.92 -7.43 10.31
C SER A 146 -19.91 -6.60 9.50
N LYS A 147 -19.76 -5.25 9.52
CA LYS A 147 -20.56 -4.35 8.67
C LYS A 147 -20.07 -4.36 7.22
N ALA A 148 -18.77 -4.52 7.04
CA ALA A 148 -18.10 -4.57 5.74
C ALA A 148 -17.04 -5.66 5.71
N VAL A 149 -16.78 -6.17 4.51
CA VAL A 149 -15.60 -6.96 4.18
C VAL A 149 -14.89 -6.29 3.01
N ILE A 150 -13.55 -6.30 3.02
CA ILE A 150 -12.75 -5.80 1.92
C ILE A 150 -12.02 -6.98 1.29
N VAL A 151 -12.10 -7.09 -0.03
CA VAL A 151 -11.54 -8.20 -0.80
C VAL A 151 -10.72 -7.69 -1.96
N THR A 152 -9.63 -8.39 -2.29
CA THR A 152 -8.92 -8.21 -3.54
C THR A 152 -9.44 -9.26 -4.52
N LEU A 153 -10.06 -8.81 -5.61
CA LEU A 153 -10.60 -9.71 -6.62
C LEU A 153 -9.45 -10.36 -7.41
N SER A 154 -9.57 -11.66 -7.63
CA SER A 154 -8.63 -12.45 -8.40
C SER A 154 -9.38 -13.37 -9.37
N PRO A 155 -8.82 -13.66 -10.55
CA PRO A 155 -9.36 -14.69 -11.44
C PRO A 155 -9.19 -16.10 -10.87
N ASP A 156 -8.17 -16.31 -10.05
CA ASP A 156 -7.80 -17.62 -9.51
C ASP A 156 -8.61 -18.00 -8.25
N GLU A 157 -9.16 -17.01 -7.56
CA GLU A 157 -9.95 -17.21 -6.35
C GLU A 157 -11.25 -16.39 -6.41
N PRO A 158 -12.20 -16.78 -7.29
CA PRO A 158 -13.44 -16.02 -7.49
C PRO A 158 -14.36 -16.08 -6.29
N LEU A 159 -15.11 -14.99 -6.06
CA LEU A 159 -16.10 -14.88 -4.98
C LEU A 159 -17.22 -15.92 -5.09
N ASP A 160 -17.55 -16.35 -6.30
CA ASP A 160 -18.63 -17.31 -6.60
C ASP A 160 -18.09 -18.46 -7.43
N THR A 161 -17.76 -19.57 -6.78
CA THR A 161 -17.35 -20.79 -7.48
C THR A 161 -18.49 -21.81 -7.41
N PRO A 162 -19.18 -22.10 -8.53
CA PRO A 162 -20.24 -23.10 -8.56
C PRO A 162 -19.77 -24.47 -8.04
N GLY A 163 -20.42 -24.98 -7.02
CA GLY A 163 -20.13 -26.31 -6.45
C GLY A 163 -19.00 -26.33 -5.41
N SER A 164 -18.37 -25.21 -5.10
CA SER A 164 -17.40 -25.08 -4.00
C SER A 164 -18.10 -24.77 -2.67
N THR A 165 -17.39 -25.06 -1.57
CA THR A 165 -17.75 -24.50 -0.25
C THR A 165 -17.76 -22.97 -0.39
N CYS A 166 -18.86 -22.36 0.07
CA CYS A 166 -19.10 -20.91 -0.06
C CYS A 166 -17.86 -20.10 0.32
N ASN A 167 -17.43 -19.21 -0.57
CA ASN A 167 -16.35 -18.26 -0.29
C ASN A 167 -16.70 -17.47 0.99
N TRP A 168 -15.70 -17.22 1.84
CA TRP A 168 -15.89 -16.54 3.12
C TRP A 168 -16.54 -15.15 2.97
N ALA A 169 -16.21 -14.41 1.89
CA ALA A 169 -16.78 -13.08 1.64
C ALA A 169 -18.26 -13.17 1.25
N GLU A 170 -18.65 -14.15 0.45
CA GLU A 170 -20.04 -14.43 0.12
C GLU A 170 -20.84 -14.83 1.40
N LEU A 171 -20.21 -15.62 2.29
CA LEU A 171 -20.83 -15.98 3.56
C LEU A 171 -21.02 -14.75 4.47
N ALA A 172 -20.00 -13.86 4.53
CA ALA A 172 -20.12 -12.59 5.24
C ALA A 172 -21.24 -11.71 4.67
N HIS A 173 -21.34 -11.64 3.33
CA HIS A 173 -22.40 -10.91 2.65
C HIS A 173 -23.80 -11.44 2.98
N ARG A 174 -24.00 -12.75 2.98
CA ARG A 174 -25.26 -13.38 3.42
C ARG A 174 -25.62 -13.05 4.86
N ASN A 175 -24.61 -12.77 5.69
CA ASN A 175 -24.78 -12.32 7.07
C ASN A 175 -24.94 -10.79 7.20
N GLY A 176 -25.10 -10.08 6.08
CA GLY A 176 -25.39 -8.65 6.02
C GLY A 176 -24.21 -7.72 5.86
N ALA A 177 -22.99 -8.24 5.63
CA ALA A 177 -21.83 -7.41 5.36
C ALA A 177 -21.85 -6.84 3.92
N LEU A 178 -21.42 -5.59 3.76
CA LEU A 178 -21.14 -4.99 2.44
C LEU A 178 -19.79 -5.47 1.94
N ILE A 179 -19.70 -5.90 0.67
CA ILE A 179 -18.43 -6.28 0.04
C ILE A 179 -17.84 -5.06 -0.67
N PHE A 180 -16.70 -4.60 -0.21
CA PHE A 180 -15.85 -3.63 -0.92
C PHE A 180 -14.76 -4.38 -1.64
N ALA A 181 -14.64 -4.15 -2.94
CA ALA A 181 -13.69 -4.85 -3.78
C ALA A 181 -12.63 -3.90 -4.32
N ASP A 182 -11.42 -4.40 -4.37
CA ASP A 182 -10.30 -3.80 -5.05
C ASP A 182 -9.62 -4.84 -5.94
N VAL A 183 -8.63 -4.45 -6.72
CA VAL A 183 -7.77 -5.32 -7.53
C VAL A 183 -6.33 -4.93 -7.30
N GLY A 184 -5.43 -5.89 -7.52
CA GLY A 184 -4.02 -5.61 -7.60
C GLY A 184 -3.56 -5.49 -9.05
N TRP A 185 -2.30 -5.09 -9.23
CA TRP A 185 -1.63 -5.13 -10.51
C TRP A 185 -1.61 -6.56 -11.08
N ASP A 186 -2.03 -6.73 -12.34
CA ASP A 186 -1.90 -8.01 -13.03
C ASP A 186 -0.52 -8.12 -13.71
N PRO A 187 0.42 -8.90 -13.14
CA PRO A 187 1.76 -9.05 -13.70
C PRO A 187 1.77 -9.74 -15.07
N SER A 188 0.70 -10.48 -15.42
CA SER A 188 0.56 -11.09 -16.73
C SER A 188 0.17 -10.10 -17.83
N GLY A 189 -0.34 -8.92 -17.45
CA GLY A 189 -0.85 -7.91 -18.36
C GLY A 189 -2.11 -8.33 -19.15
N ARG A 190 -2.73 -9.44 -18.80
CA ARG A 190 -3.92 -9.97 -19.53
C ARG A 190 -5.22 -9.31 -19.11
N TRP A 191 -5.32 -8.86 -17.86
CA TRP A 191 -6.49 -8.19 -17.28
C TRP A 191 -7.80 -8.93 -17.58
N PRO A 192 -8.00 -10.15 -17.02
CA PRO A 192 -9.08 -11.03 -17.42
C PRO A 192 -10.45 -10.47 -17.02
N ARG A 193 -11.41 -10.54 -17.95
CA ARG A 193 -12.78 -10.04 -17.74
C ARG A 193 -13.54 -10.75 -16.63
N SER A 194 -13.14 -11.97 -16.28
CA SER A 194 -13.73 -12.74 -15.18
C SER A 194 -13.65 -12.02 -13.83
N VAL A 195 -12.71 -11.08 -13.64
CA VAL A 195 -12.66 -10.20 -12.47
C VAL A 195 -13.87 -9.29 -12.44
N LEU A 196 -14.22 -8.65 -13.57
CA LEU A 196 -15.40 -7.76 -13.64
C LEU A 196 -16.74 -8.51 -13.55
N GLU A 197 -16.78 -9.81 -13.83
CA GLU A 197 -17.98 -10.63 -13.70
C GLU A 197 -18.34 -10.90 -12.23
N GLN A 198 -17.39 -10.74 -11.31
CA GLN A 198 -17.60 -10.88 -9.86
C GLN A 198 -18.26 -9.65 -9.22
N LEU A 199 -18.26 -8.50 -9.90
CA LEU A 199 -18.70 -7.21 -9.35
C LEU A 199 -20.17 -7.18 -8.95
N GLY A 200 -21.02 -8.01 -9.56
CA GLY A 200 -22.44 -8.13 -9.18
C GLY A 200 -22.68 -8.60 -7.73
N ARG A 201 -21.65 -9.11 -7.04
CA ARG A 201 -21.69 -9.49 -5.62
C ARG A 201 -21.17 -8.37 -4.70
N CYS A 202 -20.51 -7.36 -5.27
CA CYS A 202 -19.88 -6.30 -4.51
C CYS A 202 -20.83 -5.13 -4.28
N HIS A 203 -20.65 -4.44 -3.15
CA HIS A 203 -21.28 -3.15 -2.90
C HIS A 203 -20.54 -2.01 -3.60
N ALA A 204 -19.20 -2.05 -3.55
CA ALA A 204 -18.35 -1.06 -4.18
C ALA A 204 -17.13 -1.73 -4.84
N PHE A 205 -16.61 -1.09 -5.91
CA PHE A 205 -15.36 -1.46 -6.58
C PHE A 205 -14.49 -0.22 -6.75
N MET A 206 -13.22 -0.29 -6.31
CA MET A 206 -12.37 0.90 -6.07
C MET A 206 -10.99 0.82 -6.73
N PRO A 207 -10.86 0.45 -8.02
CA PRO A 207 -9.58 0.38 -8.70
C PRO A 207 -8.94 1.76 -8.90
N ASN A 208 -7.63 1.80 -9.17
CA ASN A 208 -7.01 2.99 -9.72
C ASN A 208 -7.30 3.14 -11.22
N ALA A 209 -7.01 4.33 -11.77
CA ALA A 209 -7.30 4.65 -13.18
C ALA A 209 -6.63 3.69 -14.16
N THR A 210 -5.38 3.29 -13.90
CA THR A 210 -4.64 2.36 -14.77
C THR A 210 -5.29 0.98 -14.78
N GLU A 211 -5.64 0.45 -13.63
CA GLU A 211 -6.33 -0.83 -13.46
C GLU A 211 -7.72 -0.79 -14.08
N ALA A 212 -8.49 0.27 -13.76
CA ALA A 212 -9.84 0.46 -14.29
C ALA A 212 -9.86 0.44 -15.81
N MET A 213 -9.01 1.24 -16.45
CA MET A 213 -8.88 1.29 -17.92
C MET A 213 -8.43 -0.06 -18.50
N ALA A 214 -7.47 -0.73 -17.84
CA ALA A 214 -6.96 -2.00 -18.30
C ALA A 214 -8.02 -3.11 -18.27
N TYR A 215 -8.78 -3.25 -17.18
CA TYR A 215 -9.85 -4.24 -17.06
C TYR A 215 -11.04 -3.94 -18.00
N THR A 216 -11.41 -2.67 -18.15
CA THR A 216 -12.57 -2.26 -18.98
C THR A 216 -12.24 -2.12 -20.47
N ARG A 217 -10.95 -2.07 -20.83
CA ARG A 217 -10.48 -1.80 -22.19
C ARG A 217 -10.93 -0.45 -22.70
N THR A 218 -10.84 0.58 -21.87
CA THR A 218 -11.17 1.97 -22.19
C THR A 218 -9.92 2.84 -22.20
N ASP A 219 -10.01 4.01 -22.84
CA ASP A 219 -8.88 4.91 -23.02
C ASP A 219 -8.85 6.06 -22.01
N THR A 220 -9.93 6.25 -21.23
CA THR A 220 -10.01 7.29 -20.21
C THR A 220 -10.53 6.74 -18.88
N PRO A 221 -10.08 7.31 -17.74
CA PRO A 221 -10.59 6.91 -16.42
C PRO A 221 -12.11 7.11 -16.28
N ARG A 222 -12.66 8.12 -16.96
CA ARG A 222 -14.08 8.40 -16.96
C ARG A 222 -14.89 7.33 -17.70
N ASP A 223 -14.43 6.90 -18.88
CA ASP A 223 -15.08 5.83 -19.62
C ASP A 223 -15.00 4.50 -18.85
N ALA A 224 -13.87 4.26 -18.18
CA ALA A 224 -13.71 3.12 -17.28
C ALA A 224 -14.72 3.15 -16.13
N LEU A 225 -14.92 4.31 -15.49
CA LEU A 225 -15.90 4.49 -14.42
C LEU A 225 -17.31 4.12 -14.88
N TYR A 226 -17.77 4.61 -16.04
CA TYR A 226 -19.09 4.27 -16.57
C TYR A 226 -19.21 2.77 -16.89
N ALA A 227 -18.18 2.16 -17.48
CA ALA A 227 -18.18 0.73 -17.77
C ALA A 227 -18.21 -0.15 -16.51
N ILE A 228 -17.69 0.34 -15.38
CA ILE A 228 -17.77 -0.30 -14.07
C ILE A 228 -19.13 -0.06 -13.41
N ALA A 229 -19.69 1.14 -13.50
CA ALA A 229 -20.95 1.51 -12.87
C ALA A 229 -22.15 0.66 -13.33
N ASP A 230 -22.09 0.09 -14.55
CA ASP A 230 -23.08 -0.87 -15.04
C ASP A 230 -23.03 -2.24 -14.33
N LYS A 231 -22.00 -2.51 -13.51
CA LYS A 231 -21.69 -3.83 -12.94
C LYS A 231 -21.73 -3.88 -11.41
N VAL A 232 -21.62 -2.72 -10.76
CA VAL A 232 -21.54 -2.61 -9.30
C VAL A 232 -22.36 -1.42 -8.80
N PRO A 233 -23.04 -1.51 -7.64
CA PRO A 233 -23.81 -0.40 -7.09
C PRO A 233 -23.01 0.89 -6.93
N VAL A 234 -21.76 0.81 -6.44
CA VAL A 234 -20.89 1.97 -6.26
C VAL A 234 -19.57 1.74 -6.99
N ALA A 235 -19.39 2.44 -8.10
CA ALA A 235 -18.12 2.46 -8.85
C ALA A 235 -17.27 3.63 -8.38
N VAL A 236 -15.98 3.39 -8.10
CA VAL A 236 -15.01 4.41 -7.71
C VAL A 236 -13.76 4.21 -8.55
N VAL A 237 -13.19 5.29 -9.09
CA VAL A 237 -11.88 5.27 -9.77
C VAL A 237 -11.00 6.33 -9.14
N THR A 238 -9.85 5.93 -8.61
CA THR A 238 -8.82 6.85 -8.10
C THR A 238 -7.82 7.20 -9.19
N ASP A 239 -7.46 8.49 -9.31
CA ASP A 239 -6.57 9.00 -10.37
C ASP A 239 -5.41 9.83 -9.77
N GLY A 240 -4.80 9.33 -8.71
CA GLY A 240 -3.64 9.92 -8.05
C GLY A 240 -3.81 11.42 -7.75
N ALA A 241 -2.91 12.25 -8.26
CA ALA A 241 -2.93 13.70 -8.05
C ALA A 241 -4.16 14.40 -8.69
N ASN A 242 -4.84 13.76 -9.66
CA ASN A 242 -6.06 14.29 -10.25
C ASN A 242 -7.27 14.14 -9.33
N GLY A 243 -7.23 13.20 -8.37
CA GLY A 243 -8.28 12.98 -7.39
C GLY A 243 -9.00 11.66 -7.57
N ALA A 244 -10.32 11.65 -7.36
CA ALA A 244 -11.14 10.46 -7.50
C ALA A 244 -12.53 10.81 -8.04
N MET A 245 -13.13 9.85 -8.73
CA MET A 245 -14.47 9.95 -9.28
C MET A 245 -15.30 8.71 -8.88
N ALA A 246 -16.60 8.89 -8.68
CA ALA A 246 -17.49 7.80 -8.35
C ALA A 246 -18.89 7.99 -8.90
N ILE A 247 -19.57 6.87 -9.10
CA ILE A 247 -21.00 6.78 -9.43
C ILE A 247 -21.64 5.85 -8.42
N ASP A 248 -22.70 6.33 -7.74
CA ASP A 248 -23.58 5.50 -6.93
C ASP A 248 -24.87 5.27 -7.74
N SER A 249 -24.97 4.10 -8.38
CA SER A 249 -26.10 3.71 -9.21
C SER A 249 -27.40 3.55 -8.41
N THR A 250 -27.32 3.39 -7.09
CA THR A 250 -28.50 3.23 -6.22
C THR A 250 -29.18 4.56 -5.92
N THR A 251 -28.42 5.65 -5.87
CA THR A 251 -28.93 7.01 -5.62
C THR A 251 -28.96 7.85 -6.88
N GLY A 252 -28.20 7.46 -7.92
CA GLY A 252 -27.97 8.25 -9.11
C GLY A 252 -26.96 9.40 -8.91
N GLU A 253 -26.24 9.42 -7.79
CA GLU A 253 -25.18 10.41 -7.55
C GLU A 253 -23.94 10.11 -8.39
N GLU A 254 -23.41 11.16 -9.00
CA GLU A 254 -22.08 11.17 -9.63
C GLU A 254 -21.25 12.27 -8.99
N ALA A 255 -20.04 11.94 -8.57
CA ALA A 255 -19.14 12.88 -7.91
C ALA A 255 -17.72 12.78 -8.46
N PHE A 256 -17.06 13.94 -8.57
CA PHE A 256 -15.64 14.09 -8.81
C PHE A 256 -15.04 15.01 -7.76
N VAL A 257 -13.99 14.55 -7.09
CA VAL A 257 -13.28 15.32 -6.07
C VAL A 257 -11.79 15.36 -6.40
N PRO A 258 -11.24 16.55 -6.73
CA PRO A 258 -9.81 16.67 -6.97
C PRO A 258 -9.02 16.47 -5.66
N ALA A 259 -7.85 15.83 -5.77
CA ALA A 259 -6.97 15.59 -4.64
C ALA A 259 -6.48 16.92 -4.00
N PRO A 260 -6.27 16.95 -2.67
CA PRO A 260 -5.49 18.02 -2.04
C PRO A 260 -4.09 18.08 -2.66
N ARG A 261 -3.58 19.30 -2.88
CA ARG A 261 -2.23 19.49 -3.39
C ARG A 261 -1.23 19.29 -2.26
N VAL A 262 -0.41 18.25 -2.38
CA VAL A 262 0.63 17.90 -1.41
C VAL A 262 1.92 17.56 -2.14
N THR A 263 3.05 17.58 -1.43
CA THR A 263 4.31 17.05 -1.93
C THR A 263 4.35 15.56 -1.58
N ALA A 264 4.14 14.71 -2.58
CA ALA A 264 4.20 13.27 -2.39
C ALA A 264 5.66 12.82 -2.23
N LEU A 265 5.90 11.99 -1.21
CA LEU A 265 7.16 11.32 -0.94
C LEU A 265 7.09 9.83 -1.38
N ASP A 266 6.04 9.13 -0.99
CA ASP A 266 5.85 7.71 -1.29
C ASP A 266 4.37 7.42 -1.55
N PRO A 267 3.98 6.94 -2.75
CA PRO A 267 2.60 6.58 -3.05
C PRO A 267 2.18 5.20 -2.53
N THR A 268 3.07 4.47 -1.82
CA THR A 268 2.77 3.13 -1.31
C THR A 268 1.61 3.15 -0.33
N GLY A 269 0.63 2.28 -0.55
CA GLY A 269 -0.54 2.16 0.33
C GLY A 269 -1.56 3.30 0.23
N ALA A 270 -1.37 4.28 -0.67
CA ALA A 270 -2.33 5.39 -0.84
C ALA A 270 -3.72 4.89 -1.25
N GLY A 271 -3.79 3.85 -2.10
CA GLY A 271 -5.04 3.18 -2.47
C GLY A 271 -5.71 2.52 -1.26
N ASP A 272 -4.92 1.81 -0.44
CA ASP A 272 -5.41 1.17 0.79
C ASP A 272 -5.98 2.19 1.78
N VAL A 273 -5.27 3.31 1.97
CA VAL A 273 -5.71 4.40 2.86
C VAL A 273 -6.95 5.09 2.30
N PHE A 274 -7.01 5.31 0.99
CA PHE A 274 -8.22 5.82 0.32
C PHE A 274 -9.40 4.87 0.55
N GLY A 275 -9.20 3.57 0.31
CA GLY A 275 -10.22 2.54 0.52
C GLY A 275 -10.75 2.53 1.94
N ALA A 276 -9.87 2.61 2.96
CA ALA A 276 -10.25 2.68 4.36
C ALA A 276 -11.13 3.91 4.67
N GLY A 277 -10.74 5.09 4.14
CA GLY A 277 -11.52 6.33 4.29
C GLY A 277 -12.88 6.26 3.60
N PHE A 278 -12.95 5.65 2.41
CA PHE A 278 -14.18 5.48 1.66
C PHE A 278 -15.16 4.50 2.35
N VAL A 279 -14.63 3.40 2.91
CA VAL A 279 -15.40 2.44 3.72
C VAL A 279 -15.99 3.14 4.94
N LEU A 280 -15.18 3.90 5.69
CA LEU A 280 -15.69 4.66 6.84
C LEU A 280 -16.84 5.60 6.43
N GLY A 281 -16.64 6.41 5.38
CA GLY A 281 -17.68 7.33 4.91
C GLY A 281 -18.95 6.63 4.46
N THR A 282 -18.83 5.43 3.87
CA THR A 282 -19.98 4.61 3.48
C THR A 282 -20.73 4.06 4.69
N LEU A 283 -20.01 3.50 5.68
CA LEU A 283 -20.62 2.99 6.91
C LEU A 283 -21.27 4.12 7.75
N SER A 284 -20.73 5.33 7.65
CA SER A 284 -21.28 6.55 8.27
C SER A 284 -22.41 7.20 7.44
N LYS A 285 -22.76 6.64 6.27
CA LYS A 285 -23.81 7.13 5.37
C LYS A 285 -23.61 8.58 4.92
N TRP A 286 -22.34 9.01 4.72
CA TRP A 286 -22.05 10.34 4.21
C TRP A 286 -22.47 10.48 2.73
N PRO A 287 -22.74 11.71 2.24
CA PRO A 287 -22.90 11.99 0.81
C PRO A 287 -21.68 11.48 0.01
N LEU A 288 -21.89 11.06 -1.22
CA LEU A 288 -20.84 10.48 -2.05
C LEU A 288 -19.61 11.41 -2.22
N SER A 289 -19.88 12.72 -2.38
CA SER A 289 -18.83 13.73 -2.45
C SER A 289 -17.98 13.81 -1.18
N ASP A 290 -18.58 13.66 0.00
CA ASP A 290 -17.88 13.72 1.28
C ASP A 290 -17.06 12.45 1.53
N ARG A 291 -17.59 11.27 1.09
CA ARG A 291 -16.83 10.00 1.10
C ARG A 291 -15.55 10.12 0.30
N LEU A 292 -15.66 10.63 -0.96
CA LEU A 292 -14.49 10.83 -1.83
C LEU A 292 -13.53 11.87 -1.27
N ALA A 293 -14.04 12.99 -0.75
CA ALA A 293 -13.21 14.04 -0.17
C ALA A 293 -12.41 13.51 1.02
N PHE A 294 -13.07 12.85 1.97
CA PHE A 294 -12.40 12.27 3.14
C PHE A 294 -11.34 11.24 2.76
N ALA A 295 -11.72 10.28 1.89
CA ALA A 295 -10.79 9.26 1.40
C ALA A 295 -9.57 9.89 0.70
N GLY A 296 -9.80 10.91 -0.15
CA GLY A 296 -8.73 11.66 -0.81
C GLY A 296 -7.84 12.45 0.15
N ALA A 297 -8.38 13.01 1.25
CA ALA A 297 -7.59 13.67 2.29
C ALA A 297 -6.71 12.66 3.04
N CYS A 298 -7.26 11.50 3.42
CA CYS A 298 -6.49 10.44 4.07
C CYS A 298 -5.33 9.95 3.17
N ALA A 299 -5.59 9.70 1.89
CA ALA A 299 -4.57 9.32 0.93
C ALA A 299 -3.51 10.43 0.73
N ALA A 300 -3.95 11.71 0.66
CA ALA A 300 -3.03 12.85 0.54
C ALA A 300 -2.12 13.02 1.76
N LEU A 301 -2.61 12.71 2.96
CA LEU A 301 -1.78 12.68 4.17
C LEU A 301 -0.78 11.53 4.13
N ALA A 302 -1.22 10.34 3.69
CA ALA A 302 -0.37 9.17 3.62
C ALA A 302 0.81 9.35 2.66
N VAL A 303 0.60 9.87 1.46
CA VAL A 303 1.67 10.02 0.46
C VAL A 303 2.77 11.01 0.86
N GLN A 304 2.59 11.80 1.92
CA GLN A 304 3.59 12.70 2.48
C GLN A 304 4.54 12.00 3.47
N GLN A 305 4.35 10.72 3.71
CA GLN A 305 5.14 9.88 4.59
C GLN A 305 5.70 8.70 3.81
N PHE A 306 6.68 8.01 4.37
CA PHE A 306 7.24 6.79 3.78
C PHE A 306 6.58 5.53 4.37
N GLY A 307 6.38 4.53 3.50
CA GLY A 307 5.90 3.20 3.87
C GLY A 307 4.38 3.11 4.01
N GLY A 308 3.77 2.13 3.36
CA GLY A 308 2.33 1.95 3.23
C GLY A 308 1.55 2.09 4.54
N SER A 309 1.65 1.09 5.43
CA SER A 309 0.91 1.13 6.71
C SER A 309 1.46 2.14 7.71
N LEU A 310 2.77 2.47 7.65
CA LEU A 310 3.36 3.50 8.52
C LEU A 310 2.72 4.87 8.30
N ALA A 311 2.39 5.15 7.06
CA ALA A 311 1.90 6.44 6.61
C ALA A 311 0.40 6.66 6.82
N ALA A 312 -0.38 5.61 7.10
CA ALA A 312 -1.82 5.73 7.29
C ALA A 312 -2.16 6.73 8.42
N PRO A 313 -2.94 7.79 8.14
CA PRO A 313 -3.25 8.81 9.14
C PRO A 313 -4.23 8.29 10.19
N GLY A 314 -4.15 8.84 11.39
CA GLY A 314 -5.19 8.75 12.40
C GLY A 314 -6.00 10.06 12.47
N TRP A 315 -7.01 10.09 13.34
CA TRP A 315 -7.85 11.28 13.52
C TRP A 315 -7.07 12.51 14.01
N GLY A 316 -5.95 12.32 14.71
CA GLY A 316 -5.07 13.40 15.11
C GLY A 316 -4.41 14.10 13.93
N ASP A 317 -3.94 13.32 12.95
CA ASP A 317 -3.32 13.85 11.72
C ASP A 317 -4.35 14.57 10.85
N ILE A 318 -5.57 14.03 10.76
CA ILE A 318 -6.69 14.63 10.03
C ILE A 318 -7.12 15.93 10.70
N ALA A 319 -7.14 15.99 12.04
CA ALA A 319 -7.49 17.18 12.80
C ALA A 319 -6.49 18.31 12.58
N ASP A 320 -5.19 18.02 12.65
CA ASP A 320 -4.14 19.00 12.41
C ASP A 320 -4.20 19.53 10.98
N TRP A 321 -4.30 18.64 10.00
CA TRP A 321 -4.45 19.04 8.60
C TRP A 321 -5.69 19.92 8.36
N TRP A 322 -6.82 19.59 8.98
CA TRP A 322 -8.04 20.39 8.85
C TRP A 322 -7.88 21.77 9.49
N HIS A 323 -7.19 21.83 10.63
CA HIS A 323 -6.87 23.12 11.28
C HIS A 323 -6.00 23.99 10.38
N GLU A 324 -4.95 23.46 9.79
CA GLU A 324 -4.09 24.15 8.82
C GLU A 324 -4.87 24.66 7.60
N VAL A 325 -5.75 23.83 7.04
CA VAL A 325 -6.61 24.20 5.89
C VAL A 325 -7.51 25.39 6.24
N ARG A 326 -8.08 25.39 7.45
CA ARG A 326 -8.95 26.50 7.92
C ARG A 326 -8.17 27.78 8.13
N GLU A 327 -7.01 27.72 8.74
CA GLU A 327 -6.14 28.88 8.95
C GLU A 327 -5.66 29.46 7.61
N ALA A 328 -5.27 28.60 6.68
CA ALA A 328 -4.82 29.00 5.37
C ALA A 328 -5.95 29.57 4.48
N ALA A 329 -7.21 29.27 4.75
CA ALA A 329 -8.34 29.66 3.91
C ALA A 329 -8.45 31.19 3.69
N GLY A 330 -8.07 31.98 4.70
CA GLY A 330 -8.04 33.44 4.65
C GLY A 330 -6.86 34.01 3.86
N HIS A 331 -5.80 33.26 3.62
CA HIS A 331 -4.53 33.75 3.08
C HIS A 331 -4.15 33.12 1.74
N SER A 332 -4.70 31.96 1.39
CA SER A 332 -4.32 31.14 0.23
C SER A 332 -5.18 31.39 -1.04
N GLY A 333 -5.89 32.52 -1.12
CA GLY A 333 -6.69 32.91 -2.28
C GLY A 333 -7.83 31.93 -2.61
N ALA A 334 -8.14 31.80 -3.92
CA ALA A 334 -9.29 30.98 -4.39
C ALA A 334 -9.13 29.49 -4.08
N TYR A 335 -7.91 28.95 -4.13
CA TYR A 335 -7.66 27.54 -3.84
C TYR A 335 -7.94 27.20 -2.38
N GLY A 336 -7.36 27.95 -1.43
CA GLY A 336 -7.58 27.73 0.01
C GLY A 336 -9.06 27.84 0.39
N SER A 337 -9.75 28.85 -0.12
CA SER A 337 -11.19 29.02 0.12
C SER A 337 -12.03 27.88 -0.47
N SER A 338 -11.64 27.34 -1.64
CA SER A 338 -12.31 26.19 -2.25
C SER A 338 -12.06 24.90 -1.46
N LEU A 339 -10.82 24.70 -1.01
CA LEU A 339 -10.43 23.55 -0.19
C LEU A 339 -11.20 23.56 1.12
N ALA A 340 -11.19 24.67 1.86
CA ALA A 340 -11.91 24.81 3.13
C ALA A 340 -13.42 24.54 2.99
N ARG A 341 -14.06 25.02 1.91
CA ARG A 341 -15.49 24.73 1.65
C ARG A 341 -15.74 23.25 1.41
N ARG A 342 -14.86 22.58 0.63
CA ARG A 342 -14.99 21.15 0.32
C ARG A 342 -14.92 20.29 1.56
N TYR A 343 -14.08 20.64 2.51
CA TYR A 343 -13.83 19.88 3.72
C TYR A 343 -14.56 20.40 4.96
N ALA A 344 -15.48 21.37 4.81
CA ALA A 344 -16.23 21.97 5.94
C ALA A 344 -17.04 20.93 6.75
N PHE A 345 -17.39 19.79 6.16
CA PHE A 345 -18.07 18.70 6.87
C PHE A 345 -17.21 18.12 8.00
N LEU A 346 -15.86 18.27 7.94
CA LEU A 346 -14.94 17.81 8.99
C LEU A 346 -15.12 18.55 10.32
N ASP A 347 -15.67 19.76 10.34
CA ASP A 347 -15.98 20.49 11.59
C ASP A 347 -16.84 19.68 12.55
N ARG A 348 -17.66 18.77 12.04
CA ARG A 348 -18.56 17.92 12.82
C ARG A 348 -17.96 16.57 13.18
N LEU A 349 -16.88 16.17 12.51
CA LEU A 349 -16.31 14.83 12.60
C LEU A 349 -15.00 14.81 13.39
N VAL A 350 -14.21 15.88 13.26
CA VAL A 350 -12.91 15.94 13.93
C VAL A 350 -13.13 16.02 15.45
N PRO A 351 -12.51 15.09 16.20
CA PRO A 351 -12.67 15.09 17.66
C PRO A 351 -12.08 16.34 18.30
N THR A 352 -12.83 16.97 19.21
CA THR A 352 -12.40 18.14 19.98
C THR A 352 -11.58 17.78 21.23
N VAL A 353 -10.86 16.68 21.20
CA VAL A 353 -10.04 16.15 22.31
C VAL A 353 -8.62 16.72 22.27
N PRO A 354 -7.92 16.80 23.44
CA PRO A 354 -6.55 17.32 23.49
C PRO A 354 -5.60 16.55 22.57
N VAL A 355 -4.66 17.28 21.97
CA VAL A 355 -3.64 16.81 21.00
C VAL A 355 -2.85 15.62 21.55
N GLY A 356 -2.92 14.88 22.33
CA GLY A 356 -2.22 13.66 22.77
C GLY A 356 -3.15 12.48 23.00
N ALA A 357 -4.47 12.71 22.86
CA ALA A 357 -5.48 11.69 23.18
C ALA A 357 -6.02 10.98 21.92
N VAL A 358 -5.64 11.43 20.73
CA VAL A 358 -6.14 10.90 19.46
C VAL A 358 -5.03 10.19 18.72
N ARG A 359 -5.37 9.10 18.09
CA ARG A 359 -4.42 8.27 17.36
C ARG A 359 -3.82 9.02 16.17
N ARG A 360 -2.51 8.89 15.99
CA ARG A 360 -1.71 9.46 14.91
C ARG A 360 -0.94 8.38 14.19
N ALA A 361 -0.46 8.71 12.99
CA ALA A 361 0.49 7.88 12.28
C ALA A 361 1.77 7.73 13.14
N VAL A 362 2.13 6.50 13.46
CA VAL A 362 3.31 6.19 14.27
C VAL A 362 4.17 5.18 13.52
N ALA A 363 5.45 5.50 13.35
CA ALA A 363 6.39 4.54 12.80
C ALA A 363 6.58 3.38 13.78
N THR A 364 6.48 2.16 13.28
CA THR A 364 6.62 0.94 14.07
C THR A 364 8.05 0.73 14.55
N ILE A 365 9.03 1.07 13.71
CA ILE A 365 10.45 1.14 14.06
C ILE A 365 10.89 2.59 13.88
N ALA A 366 11.70 3.07 14.81
CA ALA A 366 12.19 4.43 14.79
C ALA A 366 12.85 4.77 13.43
N ARG A 367 12.32 5.80 12.78
CA ARG A 367 12.84 6.35 11.53
C ARG A 367 13.70 7.57 11.89
N TYR A 368 14.95 7.36 12.27
CA TYR A 368 15.80 8.45 12.77
C TYR A 368 16.12 9.50 11.71
N ALA A 369 16.15 9.13 10.44
CA ALA A 369 16.45 10.04 9.35
C ALA A 369 15.22 10.78 8.81
N ASP A 370 14.01 10.22 8.98
CA ASP A 370 12.78 10.75 8.39
C ASP A 370 12.07 11.77 9.29
N VAL A 371 12.49 11.89 10.54
CA VAL A 371 11.97 12.92 11.42
C VAL A 371 12.62 14.22 10.98
N GLY A 372 11.84 15.15 10.38
CA GLY A 372 12.28 16.43 9.86
C GLY A 372 12.99 17.31 10.91
N GLY A 373 14.20 16.91 11.24
CA GLY A 373 15.20 17.77 11.86
C GLY A 373 15.93 18.46 10.73
N SER A 374 16.05 19.78 10.79
CA SER A 374 16.96 20.54 9.95
C SER A 374 18.29 19.77 9.84
N PRO A 375 18.89 19.65 8.65
CA PRO A 375 20.15 18.96 8.50
C PRO A 375 21.14 19.55 9.49
N GLN A 376 21.58 18.78 10.47
CA GLN A 376 22.71 19.16 11.27
C GLN A 376 23.89 19.26 10.28
N PRO A 377 24.62 20.38 10.27
CA PRO A 377 25.80 20.46 9.43
C PRO A 377 26.71 19.29 9.82
N ALA A 378 27.07 18.51 8.81
CA ALA A 378 27.96 17.38 8.97
C ALA A 378 29.17 17.85 9.79
N THR A 379 29.32 17.35 10.99
CA THR A 379 30.55 17.51 11.77
C THR A 379 31.65 16.89 10.92
N GLN A 380 32.50 17.73 10.33
CA GLN A 380 33.68 17.28 9.62
C GLN A 380 34.41 16.27 10.52
N PRO A 381 34.77 15.11 10.01
CA PRO A 381 35.59 14.18 10.78
C PRO A 381 36.86 14.93 11.17
N ALA A 382 37.18 14.89 12.47
CA ALA A 382 38.36 15.51 13.03
C ALA A 382 39.57 15.03 12.20
N THR A 383 40.25 15.98 11.56
CA THR A 383 41.52 15.75 10.88
C THR A 383 42.50 15.10 11.86
N GLN A 384 42.76 13.82 11.67
CA GLN A 384 43.88 13.18 12.35
C GLN A 384 45.18 13.88 11.96
N PRO A 385 46.07 14.17 12.91
CA PRO A 385 47.35 14.78 12.62
C PRO A 385 48.17 13.80 11.80
N THR A 386 48.50 14.20 10.57
CA THR A 386 49.43 13.50 9.69
C THR A 386 50.85 13.53 10.31
N THR A 387 51.26 12.43 10.91
CA THR A 387 52.68 12.16 11.13
C THR A 387 53.31 11.78 9.81
N GLN A 388 54.13 12.66 9.29
CA GLN A 388 55.05 12.36 8.19
C GLN A 388 56.09 11.32 8.62
N PRO A 389 56.35 10.26 7.85
CA PRO A 389 57.61 9.53 7.93
C PRO A 389 58.67 10.20 7.01
N ALA A 390 59.85 10.32 7.57
CA ALA A 390 61.03 10.93 6.96
C ALA A 390 61.44 10.22 5.66
N ALA A 391 61.88 11.02 4.73
CA ALA A 391 62.48 10.63 3.47
C ALA A 391 63.75 9.79 3.67
N GLN A 392 63.82 8.62 3.04
CA GLN A 392 65.09 7.95 2.70
C GLN A 392 65.24 7.95 1.20
N GLN A 393 66.31 8.68 0.77
CA GLN A 393 66.88 8.66 -0.59
C GLN A 393 67.49 7.29 -0.86
N ALA A 394 67.15 6.68 -1.99
CA ALA A 394 68.00 5.68 -2.63
C ALA A 394 67.91 5.78 -4.16
N THR A 395 68.92 6.27 -4.72
CA THR A 395 69.58 6.16 -6.05
C THR A 395 68.93 5.17 -7.05
N GLN A 396 68.69 5.75 -8.24
CA GLN A 396 68.58 5.03 -9.52
C GLN A 396 69.97 4.41 -9.98
N PRO A 397 69.94 3.41 -10.87
CA PRO A 397 70.49 3.67 -12.20
C PRO A 397 69.60 3.19 -13.36
N ALA A 398 69.82 3.87 -14.47
CA ALA A 398 69.17 3.73 -15.77
C ALA A 398 69.79 2.57 -16.60
N SER A 399 68.96 2.05 -17.57
CA SER A 399 69.34 1.80 -18.97
C SER A 399 68.21 1.14 -19.71
N GLN A 400 67.61 1.77 -20.74
CA GLN A 400 67.78 1.50 -22.19
C GLN A 400 67.24 0.12 -22.61
N ALA A 401 66.38 -0.08 -23.54
CA ALA A 401 65.98 0.53 -24.80
C ALA A 401 65.20 -0.51 -25.62
N SER A 402 64.33 -0.02 -26.52
CA SER A 402 63.94 -0.63 -27.83
C SER A 402 63.12 -1.95 -27.78
N GLY A 403 62.06 -2.10 -28.48
CA GLY A 403 61.69 -1.81 -29.82
C GLY A 403 60.40 -2.58 -30.22
N GLU A 404 59.66 -1.97 -31.08
CA GLU A 404 58.92 -2.53 -32.21
C GLU A 404 57.61 -3.36 -31.97
N GLN A 405 56.53 -2.78 -32.46
CA GLN A 405 55.38 -3.45 -33.06
C GLN A 405 55.75 -4.17 -34.37
N PRO A 406 54.99 -5.14 -34.89
CA PRO A 406 53.78 -4.76 -35.66
C PRO A 406 52.60 -5.74 -35.60
N ALA A 407 51.50 -5.21 -36.18
CA ALA A 407 50.20 -5.80 -36.45
C ALA A 407 50.24 -7.04 -37.36
N THR A 408 49.17 -7.88 -37.21
CA THR A 408 48.39 -8.44 -38.35
C THR A 408 47.11 -9.13 -37.89
N LYS A 409 46.02 -8.87 -38.60
CA LYS A 409 44.73 -9.60 -38.70
C LYS A 409 44.86 -10.76 -39.70
N PRO A 410 43.76 -11.47 -40.05
CA PRO A 410 42.84 -12.37 -39.35
C PRO A 410 42.76 -13.75 -40.04
N SER A 411 42.01 -14.77 -39.46
CA SER A 411 41.52 -15.93 -40.25
C SER A 411 40.50 -16.72 -39.41
N THR A 412 39.23 -16.74 -39.77
CA THR A 412 38.34 -17.68 -40.45
C THR A 412 38.17 -19.09 -39.86
N ALA A 413 36.88 -19.46 -39.72
CA ALA A 413 36.18 -20.73 -39.94
C ALA A 413 36.07 -21.73 -38.79
N THR A 414 34.87 -21.88 -38.26
CA THR A 414 33.86 -23.00 -38.22
C THR A 414 34.36 -24.46 -38.37
N PRO A 415 33.50 -25.49 -38.04
CA PRO A 415 32.46 -25.71 -37.04
C PRO A 415 32.55 -27.07 -36.33
N GLU A 416 31.44 -27.43 -35.60
CA GLU A 416 31.03 -28.79 -35.13
C GLU A 416 31.54 -29.24 -33.77
N ASP A 417 30.53 -29.41 -32.84
CA ASP A 417 30.12 -30.72 -32.36
C ASP A 417 28.77 -30.59 -31.56
N GLU A 418 27.80 -31.36 -32.03
CA GLU A 418 26.46 -31.55 -31.42
C GLU A 418 26.55 -32.45 -30.17
N ASP A 419 25.83 -32.09 -29.11
CA ASP A 419 25.54 -32.94 -27.95
C ASP A 419 24.14 -33.61 -28.13
N PRO A 420 24.03 -34.92 -28.13
CA PRO A 420 22.80 -35.65 -28.42
C PRO A 420 22.06 -36.04 -27.13
N ASN A 421 21.40 -35.08 -26.40
CA ASN A 421 20.49 -35.50 -25.35
C ASN A 421 19.48 -34.38 -24.94
N THR A 422 18.63 -34.00 -25.91
CA THR A 422 17.45 -33.19 -25.60
C THR A 422 16.20 -33.87 -26.14
N PRO A 423 15.21 -34.20 -25.32
CA PRO A 423 13.96 -34.82 -25.82
C PRO A 423 13.07 -33.78 -26.48
N ARG A 424 12.68 -34.07 -27.73
CA ARG A 424 11.70 -33.32 -28.52
C ARG A 424 10.29 -33.56 -27.99
N VAL A 425 9.56 -32.48 -27.77
CA VAL A 425 8.10 -32.49 -27.57
C VAL A 425 7.43 -32.28 -28.94
N PRO A 426 6.43 -33.07 -29.32
CA PRO A 426 5.78 -32.96 -30.61
C PRO A 426 4.75 -31.84 -30.65
N ALA A 427 4.73 -31.13 -31.80
CA ALA A 427 3.71 -30.15 -32.16
C ALA A 427 2.38 -30.86 -32.44
N GLN A 428 1.29 -30.40 -31.85
CA GLN A 428 -0.06 -30.70 -32.30
C GLN A 428 -0.60 -29.52 -33.11
N LYS A 429 -1.02 -29.88 -34.32
CA LYS A 429 -1.88 -29.07 -35.19
C LYS A 429 -3.34 -29.25 -34.75
N GLU A 430 -4.06 -28.18 -34.61
CA GLU A 430 -5.28 -27.70 -35.27
C GLU A 430 -5.85 -26.53 -34.47
#